data_35c4e69331e9d980ee55fbfd48a82974
#
_entry.id   35c4e69331e9d980ee55fbfd48a82974
#
_cell.length_a   1.000
_cell.length_b   1.000
_cell.length_c   1.000
_cell.angle_alpha   90.00
_cell.angle_beta   90.00
_cell.angle_gamma   90.00
#
_symmetry.space_group_name_H-M   'P 1'
#
loop_
_entity.id
_entity.type
_entity.pdbx_description
1 polymer ?
#
loop_
_entity_poly.entity_id
_entity_poly.type
_entity_poly.pdbx_seq_one_letter_code
_entity_poly.pdbx_strand_id
1 'polypeptide(L)'
;LGDVYKRQELNKKIKELMKKGYGTIVLKNPGAKHSLGVGILQKLNLIVEGSLGYFGVGSIDGPVVRISGRVGWSCAENMMSGKVVIEKNAGSCFGAAIRGGDLICKGSVGARSGIDMKGGTIIIGGDAGAFTGFMMQRGRIIICGDVGPNLADSLYDGTIFVGGNIKSLGADAVEAEMTDLDVAWLKRKLKVAEIDKKIDFKKMTKIVSGKKLWNYDNLEPSERKGAI
;
A
#
# COMPACT_ATOMS: atom_id res chain seq x y z
N LEU A 1 -19.02 19.50 -13.98
CA LEU A 1 -20.12 18.52 -13.85
C LEU A 1 -19.98 17.36 -14.84
N GLY A 2 -19.60 17.58 -16.12
CA GLY A 2 -19.49 16.51 -17.12
C GLY A 2 -18.54 15.38 -16.76
N ASP A 3 -17.43 15.65 -16.08
CA ASP A 3 -16.48 14.60 -15.65
C ASP A 3 -16.98 13.74 -14.49
N VAL A 4 -17.86 14.27 -13.64
CA VAL A 4 -18.50 13.50 -12.56
C VAL A 4 -19.45 12.46 -13.13
N TYR A 5 -20.29 12.82 -14.09
CA TYR A 5 -21.21 11.89 -14.75
C TYR A 5 -20.47 10.77 -15.51
N LYS A 6 -19.46 11.12 -16.29
CA LYS A 6 -18.63 10.12 -17.01
C LYS A 6 -17.95 9.13 -16.07
N ARG A 7 -17.48 9.58 -14.89
CA ARG A 7 -16.91 8.73 -13.86
C ARG A 7 -17.94 7.76 -13.28
N GLN A 8 -19.14 8.25 -12.97
CA GLN A 8 -20.23 7.42 -12.45
C GLN A 8 -20.66 6.36 -13.46
N GLU A 9 -20.76 6.71 -14.73
CA GLU A 9 -21.09 5.78 -15.81
C GLU A 9 -20.06 4.67 -15.95
N LEU A 10 -18.76 5.00 -15.89
CA LEU A 10 -17.69 4.01 -15.93
C LEU A 10 -17.76 3.03 -14.74
N ASN A 11 -17.97 3.53 -13.52
CA ASN A 11 -18.11 2.66 -12.35
C ASN A 11 -19.38 1.79 -12.42
N LYS A 12 -20.50 2.34 -12.92
CA LYS A 12 -21.73 1.55 -13.17
C LYS A 12 -21.44 0.45 -14.18
N LYS A 13 -20.75 0.76 -15.26
CA LYS A 13 -20.41 -0.22 -16.30
C LYS A 13 -19.52 -1.33 -15.78
N ILE A 14 -18.50 -1.01 -14.97
CA ILE A 14 -17.67 -2.01 -14.30
C ILE A 14 -18.56 -2.95 -13.46
N LYS A 15 -19.48 -2.40 -12.64
CA LYS A 15 -20.40 -3.19 -11.80
C LYS A 15 -21.37 -4.04 -12.61
N GLU A 16 -21.85 -3.55 -13.73
CA GLU A 16 -22.71 -4.32 -14.65
C GLU A 16 -21.96 -5.51 -15.26
N LEU A 17 -20.72 -5.30 -15.72
CA LEU A 17 -19.87 -6.36 -16.26
C LEU A 17 -19.55 -7.42 -15.20
N MET A 18 -19.26 -6.99 -13.95
CA MET A 18 -19.09 -7.90 -12.81
C MET A 18 -20.34 -8.77 -12.60
N LYS A 19 -21.53 -8.17 -12.57
CA LYS A 19 -22.82 -8.92 -12.41
C LYS A 19 -23.04 -9.94 -13.53
N LYS A 20 -22.54 -9.67 -14.74
CA LYS A 20 -22.59 -10.60 -15.87
C LYS A 20 -21.54 -11.72 -15.80
N GLY A 21 -20.71 -11.75 -14.75
CA GLY A 21 -19.70 -12.79 -14.53
C GLY A 21 -18.42 -12.65 -15.34
N TYR A 22 -18.13 -11.47 -15.90
CA TYR A 22 -16.86 -11.25 -16.59
C TYR A 22 -15.67 -11.31 -15.61
N GLY A 23 -14.73 -12.23 -15.86
CA GLY A 23 -13.54 -12.42 -15.05
C GLY A 23 -12.41 -11.41 -15.32
N THR A 24 -12.45 -10.72 -16.48
CA THR A 24 -11.46 -9.69 -16.84
C THR A 24 -12.17 -8.48 -17.46
N ILE A 25 -11.84 -7.31 -16.94
CA ILE A 25 -12.34 -6.01 -17.42
C ILE A 25 -11.13 -5.16 -17.80
N VAL A 26 -11.16 -4.58 -19.01
CA VAL A 26 -10.13 -3.65 -19.49
C VAL A 26 -10.70 -2.24 -19.55
N LEU A 27 -10.12 -1.32 -18.79
CA LEU A 27 -10.45 0.11 -18.79
C LEU A 27 -9.39 0.87 -19.60
N LYS A 28 -9.75 1.33 -20.79
CA LYS A 28 -8.85 2.06 -21.69
C LYS A 28 -8.99 3.57 -21.51
N ASN A 29 -7.84 4.25 -21.50
CA ASN A 29 -7.75 5.71 -21.49
C ASN A 29 -8.64 6.40 -20.44
N PRO A 30 -8.51 6.08 -19.16
CA PRO A 30 -9.37 6.64 -18.12
C PRO A 30 -9.19 8.15 -17.91
N GLY A 31 -8.14 8.75 -18.49
CA GLY A 31 -7.89 10.20 -18.42
C GLY A 31 -7.62 10.71 -17.02
N ALA A 32 -6.96 9.93 -16.19
CA ALA A 32 -6.66 10.24 -14.78
C ALA A 32 -7.90 10.64 -13.95
N LYS A 33 -9.07 10.12 -14.28
CA LYS A 33 -10.30 10.38 -13.51
C LYS A 33 -10.21 9.83 -12.09
N HIS A 34 -10.84 10.56 -11.15
CA HIS A 34 -10.87 10.19 -9.74
C HIS A 34 -11.87 9.07 -9.46
N SER A 35 -11.66 8.32 -8.38
CA SER A 35 -12.59 7.32 -7.83
C SER A 35 -13.08 6.28 -8.86
N LEU A 36 -12.21 5.84 -9.76
CA LEU A 36 -12.52 4.73 -10.69
C LEU A 36 -12.14 3.39 -10.09
N GLY A 37 -12.94 2.36 -10.35
CA GLY A 37 -12.74 1.00 -9.88
C GLY A 37 -12.96 0.83 -8.37
N VAL A 38 -13.73 1.73 -7.74
CA VAL A 38 -13.99 1.70 -6.30
C VAL A 38 -15.05 0.67 -5.94
N GLY A 39 -14.84 -0.04 -4.80
CA GLY A 39 -15.82 -0.97 -4.25
C GLY A 39 -16.00 -2.22 -5.11
N ILE A 40 -14.94 -2.74 -5.68
CA ILE A 40 -14.93 -4.06 -6.32
C ILE A 40 -14.75 -5.12 -5.24
N LEU A 41 -15.81 -5.89 -4.97
CA LEU A 41 -15.86 -6.89 -3.90
C LEU A 41 -15.85 -8.32 -4.45
N GLN A 42 -15.29 -8.53 -5.62
CA GLN A 42 -15.25 -9.83 -6.28
C GLN A 42 -13.87 -10.12 -6.86
N LYS A 43 -13.54 -11.40 -6.94
CA LYS A 43 -12.32 -11.86 -7.61
C LYS A 43 -12.47 -11.68 -9.11
N LEU A 44 -11.79 -10.69 -9.68
CA LEU A 44 -11.68 -10.44 -11.11
C LEU A 44 -10.35 -9.77 -11.42
N ASN A 45 -10.01 -9.69 -12.70
CA ASN A 45 -8.89 -8.93 -13.20
C ASN A 45 -9.37 -7.58 -13.74
N LEU A 46 -8.87 -6.47 -13.20
CA LEU A 46 -9.07 -5.14 -13.75
C LEU A 46 -7.76 -4.63 -14.34
N ILE A 47 -7.73 -4.47 -15.65
CA ILE A 47 -6.58 -3.92 -16.38
C ILE A 47 -6.90 -2.48 -16.74
N VAL A 48 -6.09 -1.54 -16.26
CA VAL A 48 -6.24 -0.11 -16.54
C VAL A 48 -5.11 0.34 -17.45
N GLU A 49 -5.45 0.59 -18.71
CA GLU A 49 -4.53 1.13 -19.72
C GLU A 49 -4.51 2.66 -19.65
N GLY A 50 -3.70 3.19 -18.74
CA GLY A 50 -3.57 4.62 -18.46
C GLY A 50 -3.44 4.93 -16.99
N SER A 51 -3.66 6.19 -16.63
CA SER A 51 -3.50 6.71 -15.26
C SER A 51 -4.86 6.88 -14.59
N LEU A 52 -4.90 6.71 -13.25
CA LEU A 52 -6.04 7.06 -12.42
C LEU A 52 -5.74 8.32 -11.58
N GLY A 53 -6.77 9.07 -11.26
CA GLY A 53 -6.69 10.21 -10.34
C GLY A 53 -6.74 9.77 -8.88
N TYR A 54 -7.28 10.64 -8.02
CA TYR A 54 -7.40 10.39 -6.57
C TYR A 54 -8.41 9.29 -6.28
N PHE A 55 -8.21 8.55 -5.18
CA PHE A 55 -9.11 7.50 -4.70
C PHE A 55 -9.37 6.36 -5.72
N GLY A 56 -8.43 6.12 -6.66
CA GLY A 56 -8.54 4.99 -7.58
C GLY A 56 -8.51 3.66 -6.84
N VAL A 57 -9.34 2.71 -7.25
CA VAL A 57 -9.45 1.34 -6.74
C VAL A 57 -9.53 1.25 -5.21
N GLY A 58 -10.19 2.22 -4.57
CA GLY A 58 -10.42 2.22 -3.13
C GLY A 58 -11.46 1.19 -2.69
N SER A 59 -11.38 0.73 -1.43
CA SER A 59 -12.34 -0.18 -0.78
C SER A 59 -12.62 -1.44 -1.59
N ILE A 60 -11.58 -2.06 -2.13
CA ILE A 60 -11.67 -3.31 -2.92
C ILE A 60 -11.44 -4.54 -2.04
N ASP A 61 -12.07 -5.67 -2.42
CA ASP A 61 -11.89 -6.96 -1.76
C ASP A 61 -11.78 -8.08 -2.80
N GLY A 62 -10.59 -8.66 -2.98
CA GLY A 62 -10.31 -9.82 -3.80
C GLY A 62 -9.86 -9.61 -5.26
N PRO A 63 -10.01 -8.45 -5.92
CA PRO A 63 -9.60 -8.33 -7.31
C PRO A 63 -8.08 -8.28 -7.47
N VAL A 64 -7.63 -8.61 -8.69
CA VAL A 64 -6.27 -8.32 -9.17
C VAL A 64 -6.36 -7.13 -10.11
N VAL A 65 -5.69 -6.04 -9.77
CA VAL A 65 -5.71 -4.79 -10.54
C VAL A 65 -4.32 -4.47 -11.04
N ARG A 66 -4.18 -4.16 -12.33
CA ARG A 66 -2.93 -3.65 -12.92
C ARG A 66 -3.19 -2.31 -13.61
N ILE A 67 -2.43 -1.29 -13.25
CA ILE A 67 -2.54 0.09 -13.76
C ILE A 67 -1.23 0.44 -14.46
N SER A 68 -1.28 0.64 -15.78
CA SER A 68 -0.08 0.93 -16.58
C SER A 68 0.48 2.34 -16.40
N GLY A 69 -0.35 3.26 -15.90
CA GLY A 69 -0.02 4.65 -15.66
C GLY A 69 0.36 4.98 -14.23
N ARG A 70 0.20 6.25 -13.88
CA ARG A 70 0.34 6.80 -12.53
C ARG A 70 -0.99 6.78 -11.82
N VAL A 71 -0.94 6.89 -10.48
CA VAL A 71 -2.14 7.08 -9.67
C VAL A 71 -2.00 8.31 -8.77
N GLY A 72 -3.14 8.95 -8.49
CA GLY A 72 -3.20 10.11 -7.60
C GLY A 72 -3.18 9.72 -6.13
N TRP A 73 -3.66 10.62 -5.28
CA TRP A 73 -3.70 10.43 -3.83
C TRP A 73 -4.71 9.36 -3.41
N SER A 74 -4.45 8.71 -2.27
CA SER A 74 -5.34 7.71 -1.66
C SER A 74 -5.71 6.56 -2.61
N CYS A 75 -4.82 6.17 -3.51
CA CYS A 75 -5.03 4.97 -4.31
C CYS A 75 -5.04 3.73 -3.40
N ALA A 76 -5.98 2.81 -3.63
CA ALA A 76 -6.20 1.59 -2.87
C ALA A 76 -6.47 1.82 -1.37
N GLU A 77 -7.02 2.97 -1.01
CA GLU A 77 -7.48 3.27 0.35
C GLU A 77 -8.49 2.20 0.82
N ASN A 78 -8.36 1.76 2.09
CA ASN A 78 -9.21 0.71 2.69
C ASN A 78 -9.26 -0.62 1.90
N MET A 79 -8.24 -0.98 1.14
CA MET A 79 -8.16 -2.27 0.47
C MET A 79 -8.22 -3.41 1.50
N MET A 80 -9.15 -4.36 1.31
CA MET A 80 -9.36 -5.49 2.21
C MET A 80 -8.52 -6.70 1.82
N SER A 81 -8.48 -7.03 0.53
CA SER A 81 -7.70 -8.13 -0.02
C SER A 81 -7.47 -7.97 -1.53
N GLY A 82 -6.71 -8.88 -2.13
CA GLY A 82 -6.39 -8.87 -3.57
C GLY A 82 -4.96 -8.40 -3.85
N LYS A 83 -4.72 -8.01 -5.09
CA LYS A 83 -3.41 -7.52 -5.54
C LYS A 83 -3.59 -6.29 -6.43
N VAL A 84 -2.90 -5.20 -6.12
CA VAL A 84 -2.89 -3.99 -6.96
C VAL A 84 -1.46 -3.68 -7.38
N VAL A 85 -1.23 -3.51 -8.69
CA VAL A 85 0.08 -3.17 -9.24
C VAL A 85 -0.01 -1.87 -10.03
N ILE A 86 0.79 -0.88 -9.64
CA ILE A 86 0.98 0.39 -10.34
C ILE A 86 2.35 0.36 -11.01
N GLU A 87 2.38 0.49 -12.35
CA GLU A 87 3.63 0.39 -13.11
C GLU A 87 4.50 1.66 -13.01
N LYS A 88 3.92 2.80 -12.61
CA LYS A 88 4.63 4.09 -12.45
C LYS A 88 4.52 4.58 -11.02
N ASN A 89 4.43 5.88 -10.81
CA ASN A 89 4.41 6.51 -9.48
C ASN A 89 3.00 6.61 -8.92
N ALA A 90 2.91 6.70 -7.59
CA ALA A 90 1.68 6.98 -6.86
C ALA A 90 1.79 8.28 -6.05
N GLY A 91 0.65 8.93 -5.82
CA GLY A 91 0.57 10.13 -4.98
C GLY A 91 0.64 9.82 -3.49
N SER A 92 0.31 10.83 -2.67
CA SER A 92 0.29 10.72 -1.21
C SER A 92 -0.83 9.80 -0.71
N CYS A 93 -0.73 9.32 0.53
CA CYS A 93 -1.69 8.43 1.18
C CYS A 93 -1.93 7.11 0.40
N PHE A 94 -0.93 6.64 -0.34
CA PHE A 94 -0.98 5.37 -1.07
C PHE A 94 -1.22 4.21 -0.09
N GLY A 95 -2.32 3.47 -0.27
CA GLY A 95 -2.70 2.38 0.61
C GLY A 95 -3.11 2.83 2.02
N ALA A 96 -3.68 4.03 2.18
CA ALA A 96 -4.19 4.47 3.47
C ALA A 96 -5.18 3.46 4.06
N ALA A 97 -5.05 3.14 5.34
CA ALA A 97 -5.90 2.20 6.08
C ALA A 97 -6.07 0.81 5.42
N ILE A 98 -5.12 0.39 4.60
CA ILE A 98 -5.12 -0.96 4.00
C ILE A 98 -5.18 -2.03 5.09
N ARG A 99 -6.03 -3.04 4.90
CA ARG A 99 -6.27 -4.14 5.85
C ARG A 99 -5.67 -5.46 5.40
N GLY A 100 -5.45 -5.65 4.10
CA GLY A 100 -4.91 -6.91 3.58
C GLY A 100 -4.57 -6.83 2.10
N GLY A 101 -3.98 -7.91 1.57
CA GLY A 101 -3.54 -7.99 0.17
C GLY A 101 -2.14 -7.43 -0.07
N ASP A 102 -1.75 -7.42 -1.34
CA ASP A 102 -0.47 -6.90 -1.81
C ASP A 102 -0.69 -5.64 -2.67
N LEU A 103 -0.21 -4.50 -2.22
CA LEU A 103 -0.27 -3.22 -2.93
C LEU A 103 1.12 -2.82 -3.39
N ILE A 104 1.34 -2.74 -4.69
CA ILE A 104 2.65 -2.60 -5.31
C ILE A 104 2.70 -1.33 -6.16
N CYS A 105 3.66 -0.46 -5.91
CA CYS A 105 4.04 0.64 -6.78
C CYS A 105 5.46 0.41 -7.27
N LYS A 106 5.67 0.24 -8.58
CA LYS A 106 7.01 0.01 -9.14
C LYS A 106 7.88 1.27 -9.15
N GLY A 107 7.27 2.45 -9.10
CA GLY A 107 7.93 3.73 -8.94
C GLY A 107 7.95 4.24 -7.51
N SER A 108 8.01 5.56 -7.37
CA SER A 108 8.01 6.27 -6.09
C SER A 108 6.60 6.63 -5.63
N VAL A 109 6.44 6.86 -4.34
CA VAL A 109 5.17 7.24 -3.71
C VAL A 109 5.28 8.54 -2.93
N GLY A 110 4.15 9.23 -2.77
CA GLY A 110 4.08 10.47 -2.00
C GLY A 110 4.12 10.25 -0.48
N ALA A 111 3.90 11.34 0.26
CA ALA A 111 3.86 11.34 1.71
C ALA A 111 2.70 10.50 2.27
N ARG A 112 2.83 10.05 3.52
CA ARG A 112 1.82 9.29 4.26
C ARG A 112 1.37 8.00 3.57
N SER A 113 2.24 7.36 2.80
CA SER A 113 1.96 6.03 2.25
C SER A 113 1.87 5.01 3.37
N GLY A 114 0.82 4.17 3.36
CA GLY A 114 0.55 3.23 4.45
C GLY A 114 0.11 3.87 5.78
N ILE A 115 -0.36 5.13 5.74
CA ILE A 115 -0.96 5.75 6.94
C ILE A 115 -2.09 4.87 7.49
N ASP A 116 -2.12 4.69 8.82
CA ASP A 116 -3.14 3.91 9.52
C ASP A 116 -3.32 2.47 8.97
N MET A 117 -2.24 1.90 8.43
CA MET A 117 -2.23 0.54 7.86
C MET A 117 -2.58 -0.49 8.93
N LYS A 118 -3.55 -1.35 8.64
CA LYS A 118 -4.07 -2.37 9.57
C LYS A 118 -3.68 -3.80 9.20
N GLY A 119 -2.99 -3.98 8.09
CA GLY A 119 -2.55 -5.29 7.61
C GLY A 119 -2.12 -5.27 6.15
N GLY A 120 -1.77 -6.42 5.59
CA GLY A 120 -1.33 -6.55 4.19
C GLY A 120 0.15 -6.19 3.98
N THR A 121 0.51 -6.00 2.72
CA THR A 121 1.87 -5.64 2.30
C THR A 121 1.83 -4.50 1.29
N ILE A 122 2.59 -3.44 1.56
CA ILE A 122 2.86 -2.36 0.59
C ILE A 122 4.29 -2.52 0.09
N ILE A 123 4.50 -2.50 -1.23
CA ILE A 123 5.81 -2.62 -1.86
C ILE A 123 6.04 -1.41 -2.76
N ILE A 124 7.12 -0.68 -2.51
CA ILE A 124 7.49 0.55 -3.20
C ILE A 124 8.84 0.32 -3.88
N GLY A 125 8.85 0.32 -5.20
CA GLY A 125 10.06 0.10 -5.99
C GLY A 125 11.00 1.30 -6.05
N GLY A 126 10.51 2.51 -5.81
CA GLY A 126 11.27 3.76 -5.74
C GLY A 126 11.36 4.29 -4.32
N ASP A 127 11.26 5.62 -4.21
CA ASP A 127 11.35 6.37 -2.97
C ASP A 127 9.98 6.56 -2.34
N ALA A 128 9.94 6.82 -1.04
CA ALA A 128 8.73 7.15 -0.30
C ALA A 128 8.83 8.53 0.37
N GLY A 129 7.71 9.25 0.41
CA GLY A 129 7.64 10.58 1.00
C GLY A 129 7.65 10.57 2.54
N ALA A 130 7.50 11.76 3.11
CA ALA A 130 7.45 11.95 4.57
C ALA A 130 6.28 11.19 5.22
N PHE A 131 6.43 10.83 6.50
CA PHE A 131 5.40 10.16 7.30
C PHE A 131 4.91 8.83 6.69
N THR A 132 5.72 8.12 5.93
CA THR A 132 5.39 6.77 5.47
C THR A 132 5.22 5.84 6.67
N GLY A 133 4.10 5.09 6.72
CA GLY A 133 3.75 4.22 7.84
C GLY A 133 3.26 4.95 9.09
N PHE A 134 2.81 6.21 8.98
CA PHE A 134 2.27 6.97 10.12
C PHE A 134 1.08 6.24 10.76
N MET A 135 1.13 6.04 12.09
CA MET A 135 0.11 5.33 12.88
C MET A 135 -0.20 3.91 12.36
N MET A 136 0.77 3.26 11.70
CA MET A 136 0.63 1.89 11.24
C MET A 136 0.40 0.95 12.42
N GLN A 137 -0.63 0.09 12.31
CA GLN A 137 -1.04 -0.82 13.38
C GLN A 137 -0.58 -2.25 13.14
N ARG A 138 -0.46 -2.68 11.87
CA ARG A 138 -0.01 -4.02 11.46
C ARG A 138 0.41 -4.04 10.00
N GLY A 139 1.06 -5.12 9.58
CA GLY A 139 1.43 -5.37 8.19
C GLY A 139 2.90 -5.08 7.91
N ARG A 140 3.23 -4.97 6.64
CA ARG A 140 4.62 -4.75 6.22
C ARG A 140 4.71 -3.78 5.06
N ILE A 141 5.71 -2.89 5.13
CA ILE A 141 6.04 -1.97 4.03
C ILE A 141 7.47 -2.26 3.58
N ILE A 142 7.68 -2.38 2.27
CA ILE A 142 9.00 -2.51 1.64
C ILE A 142 9.24 -1.27 0.79
N ILE A 143 10.33 -0.55 1.04
CA ILE A 143 10.77 0.62 0.28
C ILE A 143 12.14 0.30 -0.30
N CYS A 144 12.26 0.25 -1.64
CA CYS A 144 13.52 -0.09 -2.29
C CYS A 144 14.48 1.09 -2.44
N GLY A 145 13.97 2.32 -2.36
CA GLY A 145 14.73 3.57 -2.44
C GLY A 145 14.83 4.29 -1.10
N ASP A 146 14.97 5.60 -1.18
CA ASP A 146 15.10 6.50 -0.04
C ASP A 146 13.74 6.83 0.57
N VAL A 147 13.75 7.29 1.84
CA VAL A 147 12.53 7.68 2.53
C VAL A 147 12.66 9.07 3.16
N GLY A 148 11.59 9.86 3.06
CA GLY A 148 11.48 11.20 3.62
C GLY A 148 11.48 11.21 5.15
N PRO A 149 11.31 12.39 5.78
CA PRO A 149 11.36 12.54 7.23
C PRO A 149 10.15 11.89 7.92
N ASN A 150 10.34 11.59 9.21
CA ASN A 150 9.33 11.05 10.13
C ASN A 150 8.77 9.69 9.64
N LEU A 151 9.66 8.80 9.18
CA LEU A 151 9.30 7.42 8.86
C LEU A 151 8.72 6.73 10.10
N ALA A 152 7.58 6.03 9.93
CA ALA A 152 6.95 5.23 10.97
C ALA A 152 6.59 6.02 12.24
N ASP A 153 6.24 7.30 12.10
CA ASP A 153 5.81 8.09 13.25
C ASP A 153 4.58 7.45 13.89
N SER A 154 4.61 7.33 15.22
CA SER A 154 3.53 6.70 16.00
C SER A 154 3.21 5.28 15.56
N LEU A 155 4.23 4.49 15.23
CA LEU A 155 4.09 3.09 14.84
C LEU A 155 3.61 2.24 16.03
N TYR A 156 2.42 1.64 15.92
CA TYR A 156 1.89 0.73 16.93
C TYR A 156 2.49 -0.67 16.81
N ASP A 157 2.42 -1.27 15.62
CA ASP A 157 3.00 -2.56 15.30
C ASP A 157 3.21 -2.70 13.78
N GLY A 158 3.92 -3.74 13.35
CA GLY A 158 4.28 -3.98 11.97
C GLY A 158 5.77 -3.78 11.71
N THR A 159 6.15 -3.93 10.44
CA THR A 159 7.57 -3.86 10.06
C THR A 159 7.73 -3.07 8.76
N ILE A 160 8.70 -2.16 8.73
CA ILE A 160 9.07 -1.43 7.52
C ILE A 160 10.51 -1.77 7.16
N PHE A 161 10.76 -2.11 5.90
CA PHE A 161 12.09 -2.40 5.36
C PHE A 161 12.49 -1.32 4.37
N VAL A 162 13.66 -0.71 4.54
CA VAL A 162 14.16 0.40 3.70
C VAL A 162 15.50 0.01 3.08
N GLY A 163 15.57 0.07 1.75
CA GLY A 163 16.79 -0.23 0.99
C GLY A 163 17.71 0.97 0.76
N GLY A 164 17.20 2.18 0.89
CA GLY A 164 17.93 3.43 0.72
C GLY A 164 18.16 4.18 2.03
N ASN A 165 18.35 5.49 1.94
CA ASN A 165 18.59 6.37 3.08
C ASN A 165 17.28 6.74 3.79
N ILE A 166 17.32 6.84 5.11
CA ILE A 166 16.22 7.32 5.95
C ILE A 166 16.55 8.74 6.40
N LYS A 167 15.72 9.72 6.02
CA LYS A 167 15.97 11.11 6.40
C LYS A 167 15.82 11.36 7.91
N SER A 168 14.78 10.81 8.51
CA SER A 168 14.60 10.72 9.98
C SER A 168 13.54 9.69 10.32
N LEU A 169 13.64 9.10 11.50
CA LEU A 169 12.58 8.29 12.10
C LEU A 169 11.55 9.20 12.79
N GLY A 170 10.31 8.75 12.84
CA GLY A 170 9.24 9.36 13.61
C GLY A 170 9.25 8.91 15.08
N ALA A 171 8.26 9.39 15.84
CA ALA A 171 8.12 9.04 17.25
C ALA A 171 7.89 7.52 17.40
N ASP A 172 8.60 6.92 18.34
CA ASP A 172 8.56 5.48 18.68
C ASP A 172 9.01 4.51 17.58
N ALA A 173 9.52 4.97 16.45
CA ALA A 173 10.16 4.13 15.46
C ALA A 173 11.59 3.79 15.87
N VAL A 174 11.97 2.52 15.83
CA VAL A 174 13.32 2.05 16.16
C VAL A 174 13.85 1.08 15.12
N GLU A 175 15.18 1.06 14.96
CA GLU A 175 15.83 0.05 14.11
C GLU A 175 15.88 -1.29 14.83
N ALA A 176 15.75 -2.38 14.07
CA ALA A 176 15.85 -3.73 14.55
C ALA A 176 16.77 -4.56 13.66
N GLU A 177 17.29 -5.66 14.17
CA GLU A 177 18.15 -6.57 13.41
C GLU A 177 17.38 -7.29 12.30
N MET A 178 18.04 -7.41 11.15
CA MET A 178 17.56 -8.22 10.03
C MET A 178 17.82 -9.69 10.32
N THR A 179 16.79 -10.51 10.18
CA THR A 179 16.90 -11.96 10.30
C THR A 179 16.98 -12.64 8.92
N ASP A 180 17.48 -13.88 8.87
CA ASP A 180 17.48 -14.67 7.62
C ASP A 180 16.04 -14.93 7.11
N LEU A 181 15.04 -15.00 8.02
CA LEU A 181 13.62 -15.09 7.65
C LEU A 181 13.13 -13.82 6.97
N ASP A 182 13.54 -12.64 7.45
CA ASP A 182 13.23 -11.37 6.80
C ASP A 182 13.80 -11.33 5.38
N VAL A 183 15.07 -11.70 5.22
CA VAL A 183 15.74 -11.76 3.91
C VAL A 183 15.04 -12.72 2.95
N ALA A 184 14.68 -13.91 3.40
CA ALA A 184 13.96 -14.88 2.59
C ALA A 184 12.58 -14.38 2.17
N TRP A 185 11.86 -13.73 3.10
CA TRP A 185 10.55 -13.14 2.85
C TRP A 185 10.63 -11.98 1.84
N LEU A 186 11.59 -11.06 2.00
CA LEU A 186 11.82 -9.94 1.10
C LEU A 186 12.11 -10.41 -0.33
N LYS A 187 13.02 -11.37 -0.51
CA LYS A 187 13.34 -11.98 -1.81
C LYS A 187 12.09 -12.50 -2.51
N ARG A 188 11.25 -13.26 -1.78
CA ARG A 188 10.00 -13.81 -2.31
C ARG A 188 9.02 -12.70 -2.69
N LYS A 189 8.84 -11.68 -1.85
CA LYS A 189 7.87 -10.60 -2.10
C LYS A 189 8.28 -9.72 -3.27
N LEU A 190 9.55 -9.35 -3.41
CA LEU A 190 10.01 -8.56 -4.56
C LEU A 190 9.96 -9.33 -5.87
N LYS A 191 10.21 -10.65 -5.84
CA LYS A 191 10.02 -11.51 -7.02
C LYS A 191 8.55 -11.52 -7.47
N VAL A 192 7.60 -11.69 -6.54
CA VAL A 192 6.15 -11.65 -6.83
C VAL A 192 5.69 -10.26 -7.29
N ALA A 193 6.35 -9.20 -6.83
CA ALA A 193 6.09 -7.83 -7.24
C ALA A 193 6.67 -7.48 -8.62
N GLU A 194 7.45 -8.37 -9.23
CA GLU A 194 8.17 -8.12 -10.49
C GLU A 194 9.07 -6.86 -10.40
N ILE A 195 9.69 -6.65 -9.25
CA ILE A 195 10.66 -5.57 -9.04
C ILE A 195 12.06 -6.14 -9.22
N ASP A 196 12.63 -5.88 -10.39
CA ASP A 196 13.99 -6.29 -10.75
C ASP A 196 14.99 -5.20 -10.35
N LYS A 197 15.34 -5.16 -9.08
CA LYS A 197 16.40 -4.30 -8.55
C LYS A 197 17.46 -5.14 -7.85
N LYS A 198 18.73 -4.82 -8.11
CA LYS A 198 19.86 -5.40 -7.35
C LYS A 198 19.88 -4.78 -5.96
N ILE A 199 19.19 -5.41 -5.02
CA ILE A 199 19.12 -4.98 -3.62
C ILE A 199 19.92 -5.97 -2.78
N ASP A 200 20.82 -5.44 -1.97
CA ASP A 200 21.45 -6.22 -0.90
C ASP A 200 20.50 -6.27 0.29
N PHE A 201 19.68 -7.31 0.36
CA PHE A 201 18.66 -7.46 1.41
C PHE A 201 19.23 -7.47 2.83
N LYS A 202 20.49 -7.87 3.01
CA LYS A 202 21.13 -7.86 4.33
C LYS A 202 21.50 -6.45 4.80
N LYS A 203 21.60 -5.51 3.86
CA LYS A 203 21.87 -4.08 4.15
C LYS A 203 20.63 -3.22 4.26
N MET A 204 19.43 -3.80 4.06
CA MET A 204 18.21 -3.05 4.29
C MET A 204 18.05 -2.74 5.79
N THR A 205 17.59 -1.55 6.09
CA THR A 205 17.24 -1.15 7.46
C THR A 205 15.84 -1.66 7.78
N LYS A 206 15.69 -2.36 8.91
CA LYS A 206 14.41 -2.83 9.44
C LYS A 206 13.94 -1.91 10.54
N ILE A 207 12.73 -1.38 10.41
CA ILE A 207 12.09 -0.48 11.38
C ILE A 207 10.90 -1.18 12.01
N VAL A 208 10.80 -1.08 13.33
CA VAL A 208 9.72 -1.61 14.16
C VAL A 208 9.29 -0.60 15.22
N SER A 209 8.19 -0.87 15.93
CA SER A 209 7.76 -0.06 17.07
C SER A 209 8.69 -0.25 18.27
N GLY A 210 9.09 0.87 18.89
CA GLY A 210 9.77 0.89 20.18
C GLY A 210 8.86 0.60 21.38
N LYS A 211 7.54 0.49 21.13
CA LYS A 211 6.47 0.19 22.13
C LYS A 211 6.37 1.18 23.29
N LYS A 212 6.91 2.39 23.14
CA LYS A 212 6.88 3.44 24.17
C LYS A 212 5.54 4.18 24.23
N LEU A 213 4.85 4.27 23.07
CA LEU A 213 3.53 4.89 22.99
C LEU A 213 2.42 3.97 23.52
N TRP A 214 2.68 2.66 23.57
CA TRP A 214 1.80 1.69 24.17
C TRP A 214 2.13 1.59 25.67
N ASN A 215 1.16 1.90 26.50
CA ASN A 215 1.24 1.63 27.93
C ASN A 215 0.98 0.12 28.21
N TYR A 216 1.70 -0.72 27.46
CA TYR A 216 1.45 -2.17 27.36
C TYR A 216 1.62 -2.87 28.72
N ASP A 217 2.55 -2.38 29.52
CA ASP A 217 2.84 -2.95 30.84
C ASP A 217 1.76 -2.63 31.87
N ASN A 218 0.96 -1.59 31.63
CA ASN A 218 -0.12 -1.15 32.51
C ASN A 218 -1.51 -1.56 31.98
N LEU A 219 -1.60 -2.28 30.86
CA LEU A 219 -2.87 -2.79 30.38
C LEU A 219 -3.36 -3.95 31.24
N GLU A 220 -4.65 -3.93 31.54
CA GLU A 220 -5.32 -5.08 32.15
C GLU A 220 -5.20 -6.33 31.27
N PRO A 221 -5.17 -7.56 31.88
CA PRO A 221 -5.02 -8.80 31.11
C PRO A 221 -6.08 -8.99 30.00
N SER A 222 -7.28 -8.47 30.20
CA SER A 222 -8.36 -8.47 29.21
C SER A 222 -8.07 -7.57 28.00
N GLU A 223 -7.46 -6.42 28.23
CA GLU A 223 -7.07 -5.47 27.18
C GLU A 223 -5.90 -5.98 26.35
N ARG A 224 -4.93 -6.68 26.99
CA ARG A 224 -3.80 -7.32 26.30
C ARG A 224 -4.26 -8.37 25.28
N LYS A 225 -5.36 -9.09 25.55
CA LYS A 225 -5.93 -10.08 24.63
C LYS A 225 -6.59 -9.46 23.40
N GLY A 226 -7.10 -8.24 23.51
CA GLY A 226 -7.71 -7.52 22.40
C GLY A 226 -6.73 -6.78 21.50
N ALA A 227 -5.45 -6.66 21.92
CA ALA A 227 -4.41 -5.92 21.21
C ALA A 227 -3.54 -6.79 20.30
N ILE A 228 -3.91 -8.07 20.06
CA ILE A 228 -3.19 -9.04 19.23
C ILE A 228 -3.92 -9.22 17.89
#